data_5a1c7c3823ed0a3508cefaf78911935c
#
_entry.id   5a1c7c3823ed0a3508cefaf78911935c
#
_cell.length_a   1.000
_cell.length_b   1.000
_cell.length_c   1.000
_cell.angle_alpha   90.00
_cell.angle_beta   90.00
_cell.angle_gamma   90.00
#
_symmetry.space_group_name_H-M   'P 1'
#
loop_
_entity.id
_entity.type
_entity.pdbx_description
1 polymer ?
#
loop_
_entity_poly.entity_id
_entity_poly.type
_entity_poly.pdbx_seq_one_letter_code
_entity_poly.pdbx_strand_id
1 'polypeptide(L)'
;MKLNNSVLVLTLAAVLTGCNEDNKSQRTNTVGWYLDHRDDLAAALTTCGENPGEFAKTPNCINANEARNKITIQEMEDALK
;
A
#
# COMPACT_ATOMS: atom_id res chain seq x y z
N MET A 1 29.34 2.13 -35.03
CA MET A 1 30.04 2.45 -33.81
C MET A 1 29.39 3.53 -33.00
N LYS A 2 29.14 4.61 -33.62
CA LYS A 2 28.51 5.71 -32.90
C LYS A 2 27.14 5.39 -32.45
N LEU A 3 26.48 4.53 -33.18
CA LEU A 3 25.13 4.11 -32.81
C LEU A 3 25.10 3.39 -31.49
N ASN A 4 26.18 2.70 -31.17
CA ASN A 4 26.23 1.97 -29.93
C ASN A 4 26.10 2.90 -28.73
N ASN A 5 26.63 4.08 -28.84
CA ASN A 5 26.55 5.01 -27.74
C ASN A 5 25.14 5.45 -27.49
N SER A 6 24.37 5.60 -28.56
CA SER A 6 22.98 5.98 -28.41
C SER A 6 22.19 4.94 -27.67
N VAL A 7 22.49 3.70 -27.95
CA VAL A 7 21.79 2.60 -27.32
C VAL A 7 22.04 2.60 -25.83
N LEU A 8 23.24 2.89 -25.44
CA LEU A 8 23.57 2.91 -24.02
C LEU A 8 22.78 3.96 -23.29
N VAL A 9 22.58 5.10 -23.91
CA VAL A 9 21.83 6.17 -23.29
C VAL A 9 20.40 5.75 -23.01
N LEU A 10 19.81 5.03 -23.94
CA LEU A 10 18.44 4.56 -23.80
C LEU A 10 18.32 3.60 -22.65
N THR A 11 19.35 2.81 -22.43
CA THR A 11 19.33 1.84 -21.34
C THR A 11 19.23 2.56 -20.00
N LEU A 12 19.89 3.67 -19.87
CA LEU A 12 19.84 4.43 -18.64
C LEU A 12 18.46 4.94 -18.35
N ALA A 13 17.73 5.30 -19.37
CA ALA A 13 16.36 5.79 -19.19
C ALA A 13 15.49 4.72 -18.53
N ALA A 14 15.72 3.47 -18.86
CA ALA A 14 14.93 2.38 -18.28
C ALA A 14 15.14 2.29 -16.78
N VAL A 15 16.34 2.58 -16.33
CA VAL A 15 16.64 2.54 -14.90
C VAL A 15 15.83 3.55 -14.14
N LEU A 16 15.65 4.71 -14.72
CA LEU A 16 14.88 5.76 -14.07
C LEU A 16 13.43 5.36 -13.88
N THR A 17 12.92 4.58 -14.82
CA THR A 17 11.56 4.11 -14.72
C THR A 17 11.37 3.24 -13.49
N GLY A 18 12.37 2.47 -13.12
CA GLY A 18 12.30 1.63 -11.94
C GLY A 18 12.12 2.43 -10.67
N CYS A 19 12.70 3.62 -10.61
CA CYS A 19 12.56 4.44 -9.42
C CYS A 19 11.13 4.87 -9.18
N ASN A 20 10.36 5.04 -10.23
CA ASN A 20 8.97 5.44 -10.10
C ASN A 20 8.14 4.38 -9.41
N GLU A 21 8.50 3.13 -9.59
CA GLU A 21 7.77 2.05 -8.95
C GLU A 21 7.94 2.07 -7.44
N ASP A 22 9.10 2.47 -6.99
CA ASP A 22 9.36 2.58 -5.56
C ASP A 22 8.42 3.58 -4.92
N ASN A 23 8.14 4.66 -5.62
CA ASN A 23 7.25 5.69 -5.10
C ASN A 23 5.84 5.16 -4.93
N LYS A 24 5.42 4.27 -5.81
CA LYS A 24 4.07 3.70 -5.71
C LYS A 24 3.92 2.86 -4.46
N SER A 25 4.96 2.13 -4.08
CA SER A 25 4.88 1.24 -2.93
C SER A 25 4.73 2.02 -1.63
N GLN A 26 5.01 3.31 -1.64
CA GLN A 26 4.90 4.14 -0.46
C GLN A 26 3.60 4.94 -0.42
N ARG A 27 2.71 4.68 -1.37
CA ARG A 27 1.45 5.39 -1.40
C ARG A 27 0.62 5.10 -0.16
N THR A 28 0.04 6.13 0.41
CA THR A 28 -0.83 5.98 1.57
C THR A 28 -2.26 5.75 1.11
N ASN A 29 -2.87 4.70 1.60
CA ASN A 29 -4.27 4.39 1.31
C ASN A 29 -5.13 4.94 2.44
N THR A 30 -6.26 5.52 2.09
CA THR A 30 -7.16 6.10 3.09
C THR A 30 -8.01 5.01 3.73
N VAL A 31 -8.65 5.36 4.84
CA VAL A 31 -9.59 4.46 5.50
C VAL A 31 -10.71 4.07 4.52
N GLY A 32 -11.27 5.06 3.83
CA GLY A 32 -12.32 4.80 2.85
C GLY A 32 -11.87 3.87 1.74
N TRP A 33 -10.65 4.05 1.28
CA TRP A 33 -10.12 3.17 0.25
C TRP A 33 -10.09 1.72 0.73
N TYR A 34 -9.63 1.49 1.96
CA TYR A 34 -9.58 0.15 2.52
C TYR A 34 -10.97 -0.45 2.69
N LEU A 35 -11.96 0.38 3.03
CA LEU A 35 -13.33 -0.12 3.16
C LEU A 35 -13.87 -0.61 1.83
N ASP A 36 -13.42 -0.03 0.72
CA ASP A 36 -13.82 -0.45 -0.61
C ASP A 36 -12.95 -1.56 -1.18
N HIS A 37 -11.81 -1.82 -0.55
CA HIS A 37 -10.86 -2.83 -1.04
C HIS A 37 -10.55 -3.81 0.07
N ARG A 38 -11.52 -4.66 0.40
CA ARG A 38 -11.44 -5.56 1.55
C ARG A 38 -10.27 -6.54 1.46
N ASP A 39 -9.95 -6.98 0.25
CA ASP A 39 -8.82 -7.90 0.07
C ASP A 39 -7.51 -7.21 0.40
N ASP A 40 -7.38 -5.97 -0.03
CA ASP A 40 -6.18 -5.20 0.26
C ASP A 40 -6.11 -4.86 1.74
N LEU A 41 -7.25 -4.63 2.36
CA LEU A 41 -7.31 -4.39 3.80
C LEU A 41 -6.78 -5.60 4.57
N ALA A 42 -7.24 -6.79 4.19
CA ALA A 42 -6.79 -8.01 4.84
C ALA A 42 -5.29 -8.20 4.71
N ALA A 43 -4.76 -7.93 3.51
CA ALA A 43 -3.34 -8.04 3.28
C ALA A 43 -2.55 -7.04 4.12
N ALA A 44 -3.05 -5.82 4.23
CA ALA A 44 -2.39 -4.79 5.02
C ALA A 44 -2.38 -5.17 6.50
N LEU A 45 -3.48 -5.68 7.00
CA LEU A 45 -3.56 -6.09 8.41
C LEU A 45 -2.58 -7.22 8.70
N THR A 46 -2.42 -8.15 7.77
CA THR A 46 -1.46 -9.23 7.92
C THR A 46 -0.04 -8.68 7.99
N THR A 47 0.31 -7.80 7.07
CA THR A 47 1.65 -7.21 7.05
C THR A 47 1.92 -6.44 8.33
N CYS A 48 0.94 -5.66 8.79
CA CYS A 48 1.09 -4.86 10.01
C CYS A 48 1.28 -5.75 11.22
N GLY A 49 0.62 -6.90 11.24
CA GLY A 49 0.71 -7.82 12.37
C GLY A 49 2.00 -8.60 12.41
N GLU A 50 2.63 -8.80 11.25
CA GLU A 50 3.88 -9.57 11.19
C GLU A 50 5.05 -8.79 11.78
N ASN A 51 5.06 -7.48 11.60
CA ASN A 51 6.14 -6.64 12.11
C ASN A 51 5.57 -5.39 12.78
N PRO A 52 4.88 -5.56 13.91
CA PRO A 52 4.22 -4.41 14.54
C PRO A 52 5.18 -3.31 14.97
N GLY A 53 6.40 -3.68 15.37
CA GLY A 53 7.36 -2.67 15.78
C GLY A 53 7.80 -1.77 14.64
N GLU A 54 7.81 -2.30 13.42
CA GLU A 54 8.26 -1.55 12.27
C GLU A 54 7.11 -0.84 11.56
N PHE A 55 5.97 -1.50 11.45
CA PHE A 55 4.88 -0.99 10.63
C PHE A 55 3.73 -0.37 11.40
N ALA A 56 3.64 -0.56 12.70
CA ALA A 56 2.46 -0.11 13.46
C ALA A 56 2.19 1.39 13.32
N LYS A 57 3.22 2.18 13.15
CA LYS A 57 3.09 3.63 13.07
C LYS A 57 2.99 4.15 11.64
N THR A 58 3.05 3.28 10.65
CA THR A 58 2.93 3.75 9.28
C THR A 58 1.49 4.18 9.01
N PRO A 59 1.31 5.18 8.14
CA PRO A 59 -0.05 5.64 7.81
C PRO A 59 -0.94 4.54 7.29
N ASN A 60 -0.41 3.65 6.47
CA ASN A 60 -1.23 2.56 5.93
C ASN A 60 -1.70 1.61 7.03
N CYS A 61 -0.86 1.29 8.01
CA CYS A 61 -1.27 0.42 9.09
C CYS A 61 -2.29 1.10 9.99
N ILE A 62 -2.09 2.37 10.27
CA ILE A 62 -3.05 3.14 11.07
C ILE A 62 -4.40 3.15 10.37
N ASN A 63 -4.42 3.46 9.08
CA ASN A 63 -5.67 3.55 8.34
C ASN A 63 -6.33 2.18 8.16
N ALA A 64 -5.52 1.14 7.97
CA ALA A 64 -6.07 -0.21 7.84
C ALA A 64 -6.73 -0.64 9.16
N ASN A 65 -6.08 -0.38 10.28
CA ASN A 65 -6.65 -0.72 11.59
C ASN A 65 -7.93 0.05 11.86
N GLU A 66 -7.98 1.32 11.46
CA GLU A 66 -9.18 2.11 11.64
C GLU A 66 -10.32 1.58 10.78
N ALA A 67 -10.01 1.19 9.55
CA ALA A 67 -11.01 0.61 8.67
C ALA A 67 -11.58 -0.68 9.28
N ARG A 68 -10.72 -1.53 9.81
CA ARG A 68 -11.18 -2.75 10.47
C ARG A 68 -12.09 -2.44 11.63
N ASN A 69 -11.74 -1.43 12.43
CA ASN A 69 -12.57 -1.06 13.56
C ASN A 69 -13.94 -0.57 13.13
N LYS A 70 -14.00 0.18 12.05
CA LYS A 70 -15.29 0.65 11.54
C LYS A 70 -16.17 -0.51 11.08
N ILE A 71 -15.59 -1.51 10.44
CA ILE A 71 -16.32 -2.69 10.02
C ILE A 71 -16.85 -3.44 11.22
N THR A 72 -16.02 -3.63 12.23
CA THR A 72 -16.41 -4.34 13.44
C THR A 72 -17.56 -3.65 14.12
N ILE A 73 -17.51 -2.33 14.25
CA ILE A 73 -18.57 -1.57 14.88
C ILE A 73 -19.86 -1.72 14.10
N GLN A 74 -19.78 -1.63 12.78
CA GLN A 74 -20.95 -1.75 11.94
C GLN A 74 -21.59 -3.13 12.06
N GLU A 75 -20.76 -4.16 12.11
CA GLU A 75 -21.27 -5.52 12.26
C GLU A 75 -21.96 -5.70 13.60
N MET A 76 -21.42 -5.09 14.63
CA MET A 76 -22.05 -5.15 15.96
C MET A 76 -23.40 -4.44 15.95
N GLU A 77 -23.47 -3.29 15.31
CA GLU A 77 -24.72 -2.56 15.20
C GLU A 77 -25.77 -3.36 14.44
N ASP A 78 -25.34 -3.99 13.36
CA ASP A 78 -26.26 -4.80 12.55
C ASP A 78 -26.78 -6.00 13.35
N ALA A 79 -25.94 -6.56 14.21
CA ALA A 79 -26.34 -7.72 15.00
C ALA A 79 -27.37 -7.34 16.07
N LEU A 80 -27.43 -6.08 16.45
CA LEU A 80 -28.36 -5.63 17.48
C LEU A 80 -29.74 -5.24 16.92
N LYS A 81 -29.88 -5.20 15.60
CA LYS A 81 -31.16 -4.78 14.99
C LYS A 81 -32.21 -5.91 14.98
#